data_ada1d4800f119e8263b69d6ee662b9fb
#
_entry.id   ada1d4800f119e8263b69d6ee662b9fb
#
_cell.length_a   1.000
_cell.length_b   1.000
_cell.length_c   1.000
_cell.angle_alpha   90.00
_cell.angle_beta   90.00
_cell.angle_gamma   90.00
#
_symmetry.space_group_name_H-M   'P 1'
#
loop_
_entity.id
_entity.type
_entity.pdbx_description
1 polymer ?
#
loop_
_entity_poly.entity_id
_entity_poly.type
_entity_poly.pdbx_seq_one_letter_code
_entity_poly.pdbx_strand_id
1 'polypeptide(L)'
;MRRAFPSKDRPLAQMTASIPVALSAVLWLAVTPAQARPVCMIVASTSGTILHEDGDCRTRVTPASTFKLPLSLIGFDSGFLKDAQDPVLTYRKGDPDWGGKAWTQPNDPASWLRHSVVWYSQRITRALGTAELTRYAASFDYGNADMSGDPGKDNGLERSWIASSLKISPVEQVLFLGKLIERRLPVAANAIDQTIAIVESQTAGGWTVSGKTGTAYPRKADGSFDRARAWGWYVGWARRDGRTLVFARLDQDETQQSVSGGLRARDALLGEWEAIAGSLPR
;
A
#
# COMPACT_ATOMS: atom_id res chain seq x y z
N MET A 1 76.42 -63.17 52.47
CA MET A 1 75.12 -63.82 52.18
C MET A 1 74.10 -62.75 51.97
N ARG A 2 73.75 -62.40 50.70
CA ARG A 2 72.63 -61.56 50.34
C ARG A 2 72.04 -62.16 49.05
N ARG A 3 70.82 -62.64 49.13
CA ARG A 3 70.09 -63.15 47.97
C ARG A 3 69.48 -61.99 47.19
N ALA A 4 69.69 -61.99 45.88
CA ALA A 4 69.04 -61.13 44.92
C ALA A 4 67.70 -61.72 44.46
N PHE A 5 66.69 -60.86 44.37
CA PHE A 5 65.41 -61.22 43.73
C PHE A 5 65.36 -60.55 42.35
N PRO A 6 64.83 -61.27 41.31
CA PRO A 6 64.70 -60.65 39.98
C PRO A 6 63.40 -59.84 39.85
N SER A 7 63.56 -58.68 39.24
CA SER A 7 62.46 -57.80 38.83
C SER A 7 61.75 -58.39 37.59
N LYS A 8 60.46 -58.46 37.59
CA LYS A 8 59.62 -58.71 36.42
C LYS A 8 59.05 -57.41 35.91
N ASP A 9 59.65 -56.91 34.84
CA ASP A 9 59.04 -55.82 34.04
C ASP A 9 57.92 -56.42 33.16
N ARG A 10 56.67 -55.86 33.32
CA ARG A 10 55.56 -56.08 32.41
C ARG A 10 55.33 -54.82 31.63
N PRO A 11 55.21 -54.84 30.32
CA PRO A 11 54.87 -53.65 29.56
C PRO A 11 53.36 -53.37 29.71
N LEU A 12 53.03 -52.11 30.06
CA LEU A 12 51.65 -51.57 30.03
C LEU A 12 51.23 -51.38 28.58
N ALA A 13 50.22 -52.11 28.16
CA ALA A 13 49.52 -51.86 26.90
C ALA A 13 48.64 -50.61 27.02
N GLN A 14 49.00 -49.59 26.24
CA GLN A 14 48.15 -48.37 26.08
C GLN A 14 46.94 -48.73 25.19
N MET A 15 45.77 -48.79 25.78
CA MET A 15 44.51 -48.82 25.03
C MET A 15 44.12 -47.40 24.66
N THR A 16 44.30 -47.03 23.41
CA THR A 16 43.77 -45.80 22.84
C THR A 16 42.27 -45.96 22.55
N ALA A 17 41.43 -45.40 23.40
CA ALA A 17 39.99 -45.31 23.16
C ALA A 17 39.67 -44.18 22.16
N SER A 18 39.30 -44.57 20.94
CA SER A 18 38.80 -43.62 19.91
C SER A 18 37.34 -43.29 20.24
N ILE A 19 37.09 -42.04 20.62
CA ILE A 19 35.73 -41.52 20.81
C ILE A 19 35.20 -41.05 19.44
N PRO A 20 34.08 -41.59 18.93
CA PRO A 20 33.49 -41.06 17.71
C PRO A 20 32.84 -39.69 17.99
N VAL A 21 33.33 -38.63 17.36
CA VAL A 21 32.68 -37.31 17.33
C VAL A 21 31.49 -37.41 16.39
N ALA A 22 30.29 -37.51 16.95
CA ALA A 22 29.06 -37.42 16.20
C ALA A 22 28.86 -35.92 15.79
N LEU A 23 29.09 -35.61 14.53
CA LEU A 23 28.75 -34.29 13.96
C LEU A 23 27.22 -34.19 13.84
N SER A 24 26.56 -33.55 14.81
CA SER A 24 25.17 -33.20 14.72
C SER A 24 25.01 -32.03 13.75
N ALA A 25 24.63 -32.30 12.51
CA ALA A 25 24.24 -31.26 11.55
C ALA A 25 22.93 -30.61 12.04
N VAL A 26 23.06 -29.40 12.63
CA VAL A 26 21.89 -28.56 12.97
C VAL A 26 21.39 -27.98 11.65
N LEU A 27 20.28 -28.51 11.14
CA LEU A 27 19.57 -27.97 10.01
C LEU A 27 18.90 -26.63 10.47
N TRP A 28 19.49 -25.51 10.13
CA TRP A 28 18.85 -24.21 10.25
C TRP A 28 17.74 -24.14 9.19
N LEU A 29 16.51 -24.41 9.60
CA LEU A 29 15.33 -24.05 8.80
C LEU A 29 15.32 -22.52 8.76
N ALA A 30 15.74 -21.95 7.63
CA ALA A 30 15.55 -20.55 7.35
C ALA A 30 14.03 -20.30 7.29
N VAL A 31 13.47 -19.76 8.36
CA VAL A 31 12.11 -19.23 8.36
C VAL A 31 12.18 -17.98 7.48
N THR A 32 11.85 -18.13 6.20
CA THR A 32 11.61 -16.97 5.33
C THR A 32 10.44 -16.22 5.96
N PRO A 33 10.60 -14.91 6.24
CA PRO A 33 9.47 -14.10 6.70
C PRO A 33 8.35 -14.24 5.68
N ALA A 34 7.14 -14.55 6.13
CA ALA A 34 5.97 -14.62 5.27
C ALA A 34 5.80 -13.25 4.60
N GLN A 35 6.20 -13.17 3.34
CA GLN A 35 6.06 -11.97 2.54
C GLN A 35 4.59 -11.83 2.13
N ALA A 36 4.14 -10.56 2.02
CA ALA A 36 2.86 -10.29 1.40
C ALA A 36 2.84 -10.91 -0.01
N ARG A 37 1.76 -11.60 -0.34
CA ARG A 37 1.59 -12.16 -1.67
C ARG A 37 1.23 -11.05 -2.64
N PRO A 38 1.99 -10.85 -3.74
CA PRO A 38 1.55 -9.99 -4.83
C PRO A 38 0.22 -10.51 -5.37
N VAL A 39 -0.79 -9.64 -5.45
CA VAL A 39 -2.09 -9.95 -6.05
C VAL A 39 -2.11 -9.45 -7.47
N CYS A 40 -1.65 -8.21 -7.68
CA CYS A 40 -1.54 -7.62 -9.00
C CYS A 40 -0.40 -6.60 -9.06
N MET A 41 0.34 -6.64 -10.17
CA MET A 41 1.18 -5.56 -10.64
C MET A 41 0.78 -5.18 -12.07
N ILE A 42 0.37 -3.93 -12.27
CA ILE A 42 -0.06 -3.45 -13.59
C ILE A 42 0.58 -2.09 -13.91
N VAL A 43 1.03 -1.95 -15.15
CA VAL A 43 1.53 -0.69 -15.72
C VAL A 43 0.83 -0.44 -17.04
N ALA A 44 0.40 0.80 -17.23
CA ALA A 44 -0.24 1.22 -18.47
C ALA A 44 0.35 2.55 -18.98
N SER A 45 0.13 2.84 -20.26
CA SER A 45 0.27 4.19 -20.79
C SER A 45 -0.81 5.10 -20.22
N THR A 46 -0.64 6.40 -20.31
CA THR A 46 -1.68 7.36 -19.88
C THR A 46 -2.95 7.26 -20.73
N SER A 47 -2.85 6.78 -21.99
CA SER A 47 -4.01 6.52 -22.85
C SER A 47 -4.82 5.27 -22.45
N GLY A 48 -4.32 4.46 -21.51
CA GLY A 48 -4.99 3.26 -21.00
C GLY A 48 -4.53 1.94 -21.65
N THR A 49 -3.52 1.95 -22.53
CA THR A 49 -2.92 0.73 -23.06
C THR A 49 -2.14 0.02 -21.96
N ILE A 50 -2.51 -1.22 -21.63
CA ILE A 50 -1.81 -2.05 -20.65
C ILE A 50 -0.47 -2.49 -21.26
N LEU A 51 0.63 -2.20 -20.59
CA LEU A 51 2.00 -2.51 -21.00
C LEU A 51 2.60 -3.66 -20.21
N HIS A 52 2.12 -3.87 -18.98
CA HIS A 52 2.49 -4.97 -18.09
C HIS A 52 1.29 -5.32 -17.21
N GLU A 53 0.96 -6.59 -17.08
CA GLU A 53 -0.09 -7.10 -16.20
C GLU A 53 0.37 -8.44 -15.63
N ASP A 54 0.47 -8.55 -14.32
CA ASP A 54 0.81 -9.78 -13.61
C ASP A 54 -0.15 -9.98 -12.43
N GLY A 55 -0.70 -11.21 -12.31
CA GLY A 55 -1.64 -11.58 -11.26
C GLY A 55 -3.10 -11.19 -11.56
N ASP A 56 -3.93 -11.16 -10.49
CA ASP A 56 -5.34 -10.77 -10.57
C ASP A 56 -5.51 -9.25 -10.50
N CYS A 57 -5.55 -8.61 -11.65
CA CYS A 57 -5.72 -7.17 -11.79
C CYS A 57 -7.17 -6.72 -11.99
N ARG A 58 -8.14 -7.65 -11.98
CA ARG A 58 -9.54 -7.37 -12.33
C ARG A 58 -10.51 -7.48 -11.15
N THR A 59 -10.16 -8.21 -10.12
CA THR A 59 -10.98 -8.31 -8.92
C THR A 59 -10.98 -6.99 -8.15
N ARG A 60 -12.18 -6.47 -7.88
CA ARG A 60 -12.38 -5.24 -7.11
C ARG A 60 -12.23 -5.50 -5.62
N VAL A 61 -11.40 -4.70 -4.96
CA VAL A 61 -11.28 -4.66 -3.50
C VAL A 61 -11.42 -3.22 -3.00
N THR A 62 -11.48 -3.02 -1.69
CA THR A 62 -11.56 -1.67 -1.10
C THR A 62 -10.34 -0.83 -1.49
N PRO A 63 -10.51 0.44 -1.94
CA PRO A 63 -9.40 1.31 -2.31
C PRO A 63 -8.59 1.80 -1.11
N ALA A 64 -9.14 1.77 0.08
CA ALA A 64 -8.51 2.35 1.26
C ALA A 64 -8.07 3.81 1.01
N SER A 65 -6.87 4.18 1.44
CA SER A 65 -6.38 5.55 1.31
C SER A 65 -5.96 5.95 -0.11
N THR A 66 -5.99 5.04 -1.11
CA THR A 66 -5.84 5.45 -2.51
C THR A 66 -7.03 6.29 -2.99
N PHE A 67 -8.21 6.15 -2.36
CA PHE A 67 -9.37 7.01 -2.60
C PHE A 67 -9.09 8.49 -2.32
N LYS A 68 -8.03 8.83 -1.60
CA LYS A 68 -7.63 10.24 -1.41
C LYS A 68 -7.22 10.95 -2.71
N LEU A 69 -6.83 10.21 -3.76
CA LEU A 69 -6.56 10.83 -5.08
C LEU A 69 -7.84 11.39 -5.72
N PRO A 70 -8.91 10.58 -5.96
CA PRO A 70 -10.16 11.17 -6.42
C PRO A 70 -10.77 12.14 -5.42
N LEU A 71 -10.62 11.91 -4.11
CA LEU A 71 -11.15 12.83 -3.09
C LEU A 71 -10.44 14.19 -3.10
N SER A 72 -9.14 14.23 -3.47
CA SER A 72 -8.43 15.50 -3.68
C SER A 72 -9.01 16.28 -4.85
N LEU A 73 -9.24 15.60 -5.99
CA LEU A 73 -9.90 16.21 -7.15
C LEU A 73 -11.26 16.80 -6.79
N ILE A 74 -12.08 16.00 -6.11
CA ILE A 74 -13.41 16.41 -5.66
C ILE A 74 -13.32 17.60 -4.70
N GLY A 75 -12.38 17.54 -3.75
CA GLY A 75 -12.17 18.60 -2.78
C GLY A 75 -11.76 19.94 -3.41
N PHE A 76 -10.84 19.90 -4.38
CA PHE A 76 -10.43 21.12 -5.11
C PHE A 76 -11.50 21.60 -6.08
N ASP A 77 -12.19 20.71 -6.79
CA ASP A 77 -13.22 21.08 -7.75
C ASP A 77 -14.45 21.69 -7.07
N SER A 78 -14.83 21.17 -5.91
CA SER A 78 -15.94 21.70 -5.10
C SER A 78 -15.60 22.98 -4.33
N GLY A 79 -14.32 23.38 -4.30
CA GLY A 79 -13.84 24.55 -3.54
C GLY A 79 -13.72 24.31 -2.03
N PHE A 80 -13.90 23.07 -1.53
CA PHE A 80 -13.60 22.74 -0.13
C PHE A 80 -12.10 22.85 0.16
N LEU A 81 -11.26 22.36 -0.74
CA LEU A 81 -9.82 22.58 -0.75
C LEU A 81 -9.51 23.76 -1.69
N LYS A 82 -8.68 24.70 -1.27
CA LYS A 82 -8.34 25.88 -2.06
C LYS A 82 -6.95 25.78 -2.68
N ASP A 83 -5.98 25.36 -1.88
CA ASP A 83 -4.60 25.11 -2.31
C ASP A 83 -3.95 24.04 -1.42
N ALA A 84 -2.63 23.83 -1.57
CA ALA A 84 -1.89 22.81 -0.82
C ALA A 84 -1.86 23.06 0.70
N GLN A 85 -2.15 24.26 1.18
CA GLN A 85 -2.11 24.68 2.57
C GLN A 85 -3.47 25.10 3.15
N ASP A 86 -4.53 25.28 2.34
CA ASP A 86 -5.84 25.75 2.78
C ASP A 86 -6.98 24.79 2.36
N PRO A 87 -7.84 24.36 3.30
CA PRO A 87 -7.92 24.76 4.70
C PRO A 87 -7.00 23.98 5.64
N VAL A 88 -6.48 24.63 6.65
CA VAL A 88 -5.89 23.95 7.80
C VAL A 88 -7.00 23.53 8.75
N LEU A 89 -7.17 22.21 8.94
CA LEU A 89 -8.14 21.64 9.87
C LEU A 89 -7.45 21.07 11.10
N THR A 90 -8.10 21.19 12.27
CA THR A 90 -7.58 20.68 13.53
C THR A 90 -8.27 19.38 13.93
N TYR A 91 -7.51 18.47 14.54
CA TYR A 91 -8.02 17.27 15.19
C TYR A 91 -9.04 17.66 16.28
N ARG A 92 -10.09 16.86 16.42
CA ARG A 92 -11.10 16.98 17.48
C ARG A 92 -11.17 15.67 18.26
N LYS A 93 -11.38 15.76 19.57
CA LYS A 93 -11.60 14.56 20.40
C LYS A 93 -12.72 13.69 19.80
N GLY A 94 -12.40 12.42 19.53
CA GLY A 94 -13.28 11.48 18.89
C GLY A 94 -13.05 11.29 17.38
N ASP A 95 -12.25 12.14 16.74
CA ASP A 95 -11.75 11.86 15.40
C ASP A 95 -10.83 10.61 15.42
N PRO A 96 -10.74 9.84 14.33
CA PRO A 96 -9.73 8.78 14.19
C PRO A 96 -8.31 9.27 14.43
N ASP A 97 -7.55 8.55 15.29
CA ASP A 97 -6.17 8.90 15.68
C ASP A 97 -5.16 7.76 15.55
N TRP A 98 -5.57 6.60 15.05
CA TRP A 98 -4.72 5.41 14.91
C TRP A 98 -3.54 5.57 13.93
N GLY A 99 -3.50 6.64 13.14
CA GLY A 99 -2.40 6.95 12.21
C GLY A 99 -1.18 7.62 12.87
N GLY A 100 -1.17 7.72 14.20
CA GLY A 100 -0.06 8.23 14.98
C GLY A 100 -0.07 9.75 15.15
N LYS A 101 1.05 10.29 15.64
CA LYS A 101 1.17 11.69 16.09
C LYS A 101 0.76 12.72 15.01
N ALA A 102 1.04 12.46 13.74
CA ALA A 102 0.68 13.38 12.67
C ALA A 102 -0.84 13.60 12.55
N TRP A 103 -1.67 12.62 12.95
CA TRP A 103 -3.12 12.73 12.89
C TRP A 103 -3.72 13.61 13.99
N THR A 104 -3.01 13.82 15.09
CA THR A 104 -3.47 14.68 16.20
C THR A 104 -2.96 16.11 16.10
N GLN A 105 -2.25 16.44 15.01
CA GLN A 105 -1.80 17.80 14.71
C GLN A 105 -2.77 18.48 13.73
N PRO A 106 -2.71 19.81 13.59
CA PRO A 106 -3.35 20.49 12.47
C PRO A 106 -2.82 19.94 11.13
N ASN A 107 -3.72 19.74 10.19
CA ASN A 107 -3.39 19.24 8.86
C ASN A 107 -3.99 20.17 7.79
N ASP A 108 -3.22 20.41 6.75
CA ASP A 108 -3.58 21.04 5.50
C ASP A 108 -3.76 19.97 4.40
N PRO A 109 -4.18 20.31 3.17
CA PRO A 109 -4.35 19.34 2.09
C PRO A 109 -3.09 18.52 1.78
N ALA A 110 -1.90 19.11 1.80
CA ALA A 110 -0.64 18.42 1.53
C ALA A 110 -0.30 17.42 2.63
N SER A 111 -0.35 17.83 3.90
CA SER A 111 -0.09 16.97 5.05
C SER A 111 -1.17 15.89 5.23
N TRP A 112 -2.45 16.21 4.96
CA TRP A 112 -3.54 15.24 4.92
C TRP A 112 -3.24 14.09 3.95
N LEU A 113 -2.84 14.42 2.72
CA LEU A 113 -2.53 13.41 1.70
C LEU A 113 -1.29 12.60 2.10
N ARG A 114 -0.21 13.28 2.52
CA ARG A 114 1.07 12.70 2.98
C ARG A 114 0.86 11.72 4.13
N HIS A 115 0.23 12.17 5.20
CA HIS A 115 0.02 11.37 6.41
C HIS A 115 -1.24 10.50 6.36
N SER A 116 -1.98 10.55 5.25
CA SER A 116 -3.15 9.72 5.02
C SER A 116 -4.26 9.91 6.06
N VAL A 117 -4.46 11.13 6.57
CA VAL A 117 -5.35 11.47 7.68
C VAL A 117 -6.81 11.15 7.35
N VAL A 118 -7.43 10.21 8.08
CA VAL A 118 -8.80 9.74 7.77
C VAL A 118 -9.83 10.78 8.14
N TRP A 119 -9.75 11.39 9.32
CA TRP A 119 -10.74 12.36 9.76
C TRP A 119 -10.82 13.60 8.85
N TYR A 120 -9.69 13.98 8.24
CA TYR A 120 -9.68 15.06 7.25
C TYR A 120 -10.50 14.67 6.01
N SER A 121 -10.33 13.42 5.50
CA SER A 121 -11.19 12.88 4.43
C SER A 121 -12.66 12.91 4.81
N GLN A 122 -13.00 12.51 6.04
CA GLN A 122 -14.38 12.51 6.55
C GLN A 122 -14.97 13.93 6.65
N ARG A 123 -14.14 14.98 6.84
CA ARG A 123 -14.60 16.38 6.80
C ARG A 123 -14.98 16.79 5.38
N ILE A 124 -14.17 16.41 4.39
CA ILE A 124 -14.48 16.64 2.97
C ILE A 124 -15.78 15.93 2.60
N THR A 125 -15.88 14.62 2.89
CA THR A 125 -17.03 13.81 2.49
C THR A 125 -18.33 14.27 3.15
N ARG A 126 -18.31 14.64 4.44
CA ARG A 126 -19.47 15.19 5.15
C ARG A 126 -19.91 16.55 4.61
N ALA A 127 -18.96 17.40 4.20
CA ALA A 127 -19.30 18.70 3.62
C ALA A 127 -20.01 18.58 2.27
N LEU A 128 -19.69 17.54 1.49
CA LEU A 128 -20.24 17.29 0.15
C LEU A 128 -21.52 16.46 0.16
N GLY A 129 -21.61 15.51 1.06
CA GLY A 129 -22.73 14.56 1.14
C GLY A 129 -22.65 13.42 0.13
N THR A 130 -23.45 12.37 0.37
CA THR A 130 -23.41 11.10 -0.36
C THR A 130 -23.75 11.27 -1.85
N ALA A 131 -24.77 12.07 -2.17
CA ALA A 131 -25.22 12.27 -3.56
C ALA A 131 -24.11 12.85 -4.43
N GLU A 132 -23.44 13.90 -3.96
CA GLU A 132 -22.38 14.56 -4.70
C GLU A 132 -21.13 13.65 -4.86
N LEU A 133 -20.74 12.95 -3.81
CA LEU A 133 -19.65 11.98 -3.87
C LEU A 133 -19.92 10.83 -4.86
N THR A 134 -21.16 10.30 -4.86
CA THR A 134 -21.58 9.26 -5.81
C THR A 134 -21.54 9.78 -7.24
N ARG A 135 -22.01 11.01 -7.46
CA ARG A 135 -21.98 11.66 -8.78
C ARG A 135 -20.55 11.79 -9.31
N TYR A 136 -19.62 12.25 -8.48
CA TYR A 136 -18.20 12.35 -8.86
C TYR A 136 -17.58 10.96 -9.11
N ALA A 137 -17.76 10.01 -8.20
CA ALA A 137 -17.20 8.66 -8.35
C ALA A 137 -17.70 7.99 -9.64
N ALA A 138 -18.99 8.14 -9.97
CA ALA A 138 -19.56 7.64 -11.21
C ALA A 138 -18.99 8.38 -12.44
N SER A 139 -18.85 9.71 -12.39
CA SER A 139 -18.30 10.49 -13.51
C SER A 139 -16.81 10.22 -13.78
N PHE A 140 -16.09 9.71 -12.79
CA PHE A 140 -14.69 9.29 -12.92
C PHE A 140 -14.54 7.83 -13.39
N ASP A 141 -15.65 7.05 -13.47
CA ASP A 141 -15.65 5.58 -13.61
C ASP A 141 -14.80 4.92 -12.50
N TYR A 142 -14.93 5.42 -11.26
CA TYR A 142 -14.12 4.97 -10.14
C TYR A 142 -14.72 3.71 -9.49
N GLY A 143 -14.34 2.55 -10.01
CA GLY A 143 -14.77 1.26 -9.52
C GLY A 143 -16.29 1.07 -9.59
N ASN A 144 -16.92 0.64 -8.47
CA ASN A 144 -18.37 0.49 -8.40
C ASN A 144 -19.14 1.77 -8.01
N ALA A 145 -18.42 2.87 -7.74
CA ALA A 145 -18.97 4.17 -7.32
C ALA A 145 -19.95 4.11 -6.12
N ASP A 146 -19.90 3.03 -5.32
CA ASP A 146 -20.82 2.80 -4.22
C ASP A 146 -20.35 3.51 -2.93
N MET A 147 -21.01 4.60 -2.59
CA MET A 147 -20.74 5.42 -1.41
C MET A 147 -21.69 5.13 -0.24
N SER A 148 -22.44 4.01 -0.25
CA SER A 148 -23.48 3.70 0.75
C SER A 148 -22.91 3.36 2.14
N GLY A 149 -21.70 2.82 2.22
CA GLY A 149 -21.10 2.40 3.48
C GLY A 149 -21.43 0.97 3.89
N ASP A 150 -21.36 0.67 5.17
CA ASP A 150 -21.66 -0.66 5.70
C ASP A 150 -23.19 -0.92 5.67
N PRO A 151 -23.64 -2.13 5.29
CA PRO A 151 -25.08 -2.47 5.24
C PRO A 151 -25.79 -2.16 6.56
N GLY A 152 -26.90 -1.43 6.48
CA GLY A 152 -27.71 -1.03 7.63
C GLY A 152 -27.06 -0.01 8.57
N LYS A 153 -25.92 0.61 8.15
CA LYS A 153 -25.25 1.69 8.88
C LYS A 153 -25.26 2.95 8.02
N ASP A 154 -25.75 4.03 8.48
CA ASP A 154 -25.67 5.31 7.77
C ASP A 154 -24.26 5.92 7.94
N ASN A 155 -23.25 5.27 7.35
CA ASN A 155 -21.84 5.61 7.53
C ASN A 155 -21.03 5.71 6.24
N GLY A 156 -21.67 5.86 5.09
CA GLY A 156 -21.03 5.93 3.79
C GLY A 156 -20.00 7.06 3.69
N LEU A 157 -20.31 8.23 4.24
CA LEU A 157 -19.44 9.41 4.28
C LEU A 157 -18.16 9.21 5.12
N GLU A 158 -18.09 8.15 5.90
CA GLU A 158 -16.98 7.88 6.81
C GLU A 158 -16.23 6.60 6.47
N ARG A 159 -16.93 5.65 5.83
CA ARG A 159 -16.47 4.27 5.74
C ARG A 159 -16.48 3.68 4.34
N SER A 160 -17.20 4.23 3.35
CA SER A 160 -17.35 3.58 2.04
C SER A 160 -16.04 3.08 1.43
N TRP A 161 -14.96 3.87 1.52
CA TRP A 161 -13.63 3.51 1.01
C TRP A 161 -12.76 2.72 1.99
N ILE A 162 -13.22 2.48 3.24
CA ILE A 162 -12.48 1.78 4.31
C ILE A 162 -13.13 0.43 4.58
N ALA A 163 -12.77 -0.59 3.79
CA ALA A 163 -13.28 -1.97 3.91
C ALA A 163 -14.81 -2.05 3.94
N SER A 164 -15.49 -1.28 3.08
CA SER A 164 -16.93 -1.20 2.99
C SER A 164 -17.41 -1.24 1.54
N SER A 165 -18.41 -0.43 1.16
CA SER A 165 -19.13 -0.52 -0.11
C SER A 165 -18.30 -0.18 -1.35
N LEU A 166 -17.47 0.85 -1.29
CA LEU A 166 -16.66 1.26 -2.44
C LEU A 166 -15.54 0.26 -2.73
N LYS A 167 -15.50 -0.22 -3.97
CA LYS A 167 -14.53 -1.19 -4.45
C LYS A 167 -14.00 -0.80 -5.83
N ILE A 168 -12.73 -1.06 -6.08
CA ILE A 168 -12.04 -0.79 -7.34
C ILE A 168 -11.00 -1.87 -7.62
N SER A 169 -10.76 -2.19 -8.89
CA SER A 169 -9.71 -3.10 -9.33
C SER A 169 -8.44 -2.35 -9.72
N PRO A 170 -7.27 -3.03 -9.75
CA PRO A 170 -6.04 -2.43 -10.25
C PRO A 170 -6.13 -1.87 -11.67
N VAL A 171 -6.86 -2.55 -12.57
CA VAL A 171 -7.10 -2.05 -13.94
C VAL A 171 -7.87 -0.73 -13.89
N GLU A 172 -8.93 -0.64 -13.10
CA GLU A 172 -9.71 0.61 -12.96
C GLU A 172 -8.89 1.74 -12.33
N GLN A 173 -7.96 1.42 -11.40
CA GLN A 173 -7.04 2.41 -10.84
C GLN A 173 -6.15 3.02 -11.93
N VAL A 174 -5.51 2.21 -12.80
CA VAL A 174 -4.64 2.76 -13.85
C VAL A 174 -5.43 3.52 -14.92
N LEU A 175 -6.66 3.10 -15.25
CA LEU A 175 -7.53 3.84 -16.17
C LEU A 175 -7.94 5.21 -15.60
N PHE A 176 -8.30 5.28 -14.32
CA PHE A 176 -8.57 6.53 -13.62
C PHE A 176 -7.34 7.45 -13.62
N LEU A 177 -6.15 6.90 -13.26
CA LEU A 177 -4.89 7.65 -13.24
C LEU A 177 -4.50 8.16 -14.63
N GLY A 178 -4.72 7.36 -15.69
CA GLY A 178 -4.53 7.81 -17.05
C GLY A 178 -5.39 9.03 -17.40
N LYS A 179 -6.69 8.99 -17.05
CA LYS A 179 -7.59 10.14 -17.23
C LYS A 179 -7.14 11.37 -16.43
N LEU A 180 -6.65 11.17 -15.19
CA LEU A 180 -6.11 12.24 -14.36
C LEU A 180 -4.92 12.92 -15.04
N ILE A 181 -3.93 12.14 -15.48
CA ILE A 181 -2.68 12.66 -16.06
C ILE A 181 -2.93 13.34 -17.42
N GLU A 182 -3.86 12.81 -18.22
CA GLU A 182 -4.25 13.39 -19.51
C GLU A 182 -5.33 14.48 -19.40
N ARG A 183 -5.71 14.84 -18.15
CA ARG A 183 -6.70 15.92 -17.90
C ARG A 183 -8.06 15.65 -18.55
N ARG A 184 -8.47 14.37 -18.62
CA ARG A 184 -9.75 13.94 -19.22
C ARG A 184 -10.86 13.69 -18.19
N LEU A 185 -10.60 13.98 -16.91
CA LEU A 185 -11.64 13.93 -15.87
C LEU A 185 -12.52 15.17 -15.93
N PRO A 186 -13.83 15.06 -15.68
CA PRO A 186 -14.80 16.17 -15.77
C PRO A 186 -14.76 17.07 -14.53
N VAL A 187 -13.62 17.71 -14.31
CA VAL A 187 -13.35 18.68 -13.23
C VAL A 187 -12.54 19.84 -13.75
N ALA A 188 -12.50 20.93 -13.01
CA ALA A 188 -11.70 22.11 -13.37
C ALA A 188 -10.20 21.75 -13.51
N ALA A 189 -9.53 22.34 -14.49
CA ALA A 189 -8.09 22.13 -14.72
C ALA A 189 -7.25 22.41 -13.46
N ASN A 190 -7.60 23.45 -12.71
CA ASN A 190 -6.95 23.78 -11.44
C ASN A 190 -7.08 22.67 -10.40
N ALA A 191 -8.21 21.95 -10.33
CA ALA A 191 -8.38 20.84 -9.40
C ALA A 191 -7.40 19.70 -9.72
N ILE A 192 -7.14 19.45 -11.01
CA ILE A 192 -6.14 18.47 -11.46
C ILE A 192 -4.73 18.93 -11.05
N ASP A 193 -4.38 20.19 -11.33
CA ASP A 193 -3.06 20.73 -11.01
C ASP A 193 -2.76 20.68 -9.51
N GLN A 194 -3.68 21.12 -8.69
CA GLN A 194 -3.56 21.10 -7.24
C GLN A 194 -3.46 19.65 -6.69
N THR A 195 -4.26 18.74 -7.24
CA THR A 195 -4.18 17.32 -6.85
C THR A 195 -2.81 16.73 -7.16
N ILE A 196 -2.27 16.96 -8.37
CA ILE A 196 -0.95 16.46 -8.77
C ILE A 196 0.14 17.07 -7.88
N ALA A 197 0.03 18.37 -7.56
CA ALA A 197 1.01 19.11 -6.78
C ALA A 197 1.18 18.61 -5.35
N ILE A 198 0.11 18.09 -4.71
CA ILE A 198 0.17 17.57 -3.32
C ILE A 198 0.53 16.09 -3.21
N VAL A 199 0.67 15.36 -4.33
CA VAL A 199 1.10 13.95 -4.30
C VAL A 199 2.60 13.85 -4.12
N GLU A 200 3.03 13.10 -3.10
CA GLU A 200 4.46 12.88 -2.85
C GLU A 200 5.15 12.13 -3.99
N SER A 201 6.39 12.51 -4.26
CA SER A 201 7.23 11.91 -5.28
C SER A 201 8.52 11.35 -4.68
N GLN A 202 9.03 10.26 -5.28
CA GLN A 202 10.30 9.62 -4.94
C GLN A 202 11.04 9.27 -6.24
N THR A 203 12.34 8.99 -6.14
CA THR A 203 13.14 8.56 -7.29
C THR A 203 13.36 7.05 -7.23
N ALA A 204 13.13 6.35 -8.35
CA ALA A 204 13.45 4.93 -8.51
C ALA A 204 13.93 4.67 -9.94
N GLY A 205 15.13 4.08 -10.11
CA GLY A 205 15.71 3.75 -11.42
C GLY A 205 15.77 4.93 -12.39
N GLY A 206 16.02 6.15 -11.89
CA GLY A 206 16.02 7.38 -12.70
C GLY A 206 14.65 7.93 -13.08
N TRP A 207 13.55 7.33 -12.58
CA TRP A 207 12.19 7.83 -12.74
C TRP A 207 11.77 8.66 -11.52
N THR A 208 11.00 9.72 -11.75
CA THR A 208 10.22 10.37 -10.69
C THR A 208 8.91 9.63 -10.54
N VAL A 209 8.72 8.95 -9.40
CA VAL A 209 7.55 8.12 -9.10
C VAL A 209 6.69 8.85 -8.08
N SER A 210 5.47 9.20 -8.46
CA SER A 210 4.48 9.86 -7.61
C SER A 210 3.33 8.92 -7.33
N GLY A 211 2.85 8.87 -6.08
CA GLY A 211 1.76 7.94 -5.81
C GLY A 211 1.20 8.00 -4.40
N LYS A 212 0.14 7.23 -4.20
CA LYS A 212 -0.58 7.11 -2.94
C LYS A 212 -0.66 5.67 -2.46
N THR A 213 -0.29 5.46 -1.21
CA THR A 213 -0.46 4.19 -0.51
C THR A 213 -1.88 4.02 0.04
N GLY A 214 -2.32 2.78 0.18
CA GLY A 214 -3.55 2.42 0.87
C GLY A 214 -3.40 1.13 1.66
N THR A 215 -3.98 1.06 2.85
CA THR A 215 -4.03 -0.17 3.65
C THR A 215 -5.44 -0.36 4.18
N ALA A 216 -6.02 -1.52 3.98
CA ALA A 216 -7.29 -1.91 4.56
C ALA A 216 -7.31 -3.40 4.90
N TYR A 217 -8.24 -3.78 5.75
CA TYR A 217 -8.39 -5.16 6.21
C TYR A 217 -9.71 -5.72 5.66
N PRO A 218 -9.71 -6.93 5.05
CA PRO A 218 -10.95 -7.61 4.71
C PRO A 218 -11.82 -7.80 5.95
N ARG A 219 -13.14 -8.01 5.73
CA ARG A 219 -14.05 -8.40 6.79
C ARG A 219 -14.11 -9.92 6.89
N LYS A 220 -14.08 -10.43 8.12
CA LYS A 220 -14.45 -11.82 8.43
C LYS A 220 -15.95 -12.01 8.39
N ALA A 221 -16.42 -13.25 8.47
CA ALA A 221 -17.84 -13.57 8.48
C ALA A 221 -18.61 -12.93 9.65
N ASP A 222 -17.95 -12.70 10.78
CA ASP A 222 -18.52 -12.03 11.96
C ASP A 222 -18.52 -10.48 11.84
N GLY A 223 -18.04 -9.94 10.71
CA GLY A 223 -17.93 -8.51 10.46
C GLY A 223 -16.69 -7.84 11.06
N SER A 224 -15.87 -8.55 11.83
CA SER A 224 -14.59 -8.03 12.35
C SER A 224 -13.55 -7.89 11.22
N PHE A 225 -12.50 -7.09 11.48
CA PHE A 225 -11.39 -6.96 10.52
C PHE A 225 -10.42 -8.12 10.60
N ASP A 226 -10.09 -8.71 9.44
CA ASP A 226 -9.01 -9.70 9.33
C ASP A 226 -7.65 -8.99 9.20
N ARG A 227 -7.01 -8.75 10.34
CA ARG A 227 -5.72 -8.05 10.39
C ARG A 227 -4.56 -8.87 9.82
N ALA A 228 -4.72 -10.19 9.67
CA ALA A 228 -3.73 -11.06 9.07
C ALA A 228 -3.76 -11.00 7.53
N ARG A 229 -4.85 -10.49 6.93
CA ARG A 229 -5.08 -10.48 5.48
C ARG A 229 -5.14 -9.07 4.90
N ALA A 230 -4.33 -8.14 5.43
CA ALA A 230 -4.37 -6.75 4.99
C ALA A 230 -4.11 -6.62 3.48
N TRP A 231 -4.92 -5.77 2.83
CA TRP A 231 -4.64 -5.25 1.49
C TRP A 231 -3.62 -4.11 1.59
N GLY A 232 -2.60 -4.18 0.74
CA GLY A 232 -1.61 -3.13 0.55
C GLY A 232 -1.65 -2.59 -0.87
N TRP A 233 -1.97 -1.30 -1.04
CA TRP A 233 -2.00 -0.61 -2.31
C TRP A 233 -0.85 0.38 -2.44
N TYR A 234 -0.28 0.47 -3.65
CA TYR A 234 0.45 1.63 -4.11
C TYR A 234 0.07 1.93 -5.55
N VAL A 235 -0.52 3.10 -5.79
CA VAL A 235 -1.01 3.51 -7.10
C VAL A 235 -0.50 4.90 -7.45
N GLY A 236 -0.21 5.16 -8.74
CA GLY A 236 0.35 6.44 -9.11
C GLY A 236 0.86 6.49 -10.54
N TRP A 237 1.84 7.35 -10.76
CA TRP A 237 2.47 7.53 -12.06
C TRP A 237 3.98 7.71 -11.92
N ALA A 238 4.71 7.39 -12.98
CA ALA A 238 6.15 7.56 -13.07
C ALA A 238 6.52 8.35 -14.32
N ARG A 239 7.48 9.26 -14.20
CA ARG A 239 7.93 10.13 -15.29
C ARG A 239 9.44 10.04 -15.49
N ARG A 240 9.88 9.90 -16.75
CA ARG A 240 11.27 9.98 -17.17
C ARG A 240 11.35 10.37 -18.65
N ASP A 241 12.19 11.34 -19.00
CA ASP A 241 12.52 11.72 -20.37
C ASP A 241 11.27 11.96 -21.24
N GLY A 242 10.29 12.68 -20.72
CA GLY A 242 9.01 12.97 -21.41
C GLY A 242 8.02 11.83 -21.45
N ARG A 243 8.41 10.60 -21.05
CA ARG A 243 7.49 9.46 -20.94
C ARG A 243 6.78 9.46 -19.57
N THR A 244 5.48 9.22 -19.59
CA THR A 244 4.68 9.02 -18.38
C THR A 244 3.98 7.65 -18.44
N LEU A 245 4.10 6.90 -17.36
CA LEU A 245 3.44 5.61 -17.14
C LEU A 245 2.54 5.73 -15.91
N VAL A 246 1.42 5.03 -15.90
CA VAL A 246 0.56 4.87 -14.71
C VAL A 246 0.66 3.45 -14.19
N PHE A 247 0.57 3.27 -12.87
CA PHE A 247 0.73 1.94 -12.28
C PHE A 247 -0.22 1.72 -11.10
N ALA A 248 -0.51 0.45 -10.84
CA ALA A 248 -1.12 0.00 -9.60
C ALA A 248 -0.46 -1.31 -9.14
N ARG A 249 -0.04 -1.35 -7.89
CA ARG A 249 0.37 -2.55 -7.18
C ARG A 249 -0.62 -2.84 -6.07
N LEU A 250 -1.08 -4.09 -5.99
CA LEU A 250 -1.92 -4.61 -4.93
C LEU A 250 -1.27 -5.87 -4.36
N ASP A 251 -0.99 -5.85 -3.07
CA ASP A 251 -0.51 -7.00 -2.32
C ASP A 251 -1.54 -7.41 -1.27
N GLN A 252 -1.52 -8.67 -0.84
CA GLN A 252 -2.31 -9.15 0.29
C GLN A 252 -1.42 -9.89 1.28
N ASP A 253 -1.56 -9.58 2.57
CA ASP A 253 -0.85 -10.27 3.63
C ASP A 253 -1.38 -11.69 3.81
N GLU A 254 -0.50 -12.61 4.22
CA GLU A 254 -0.84 -13.95 4.68
C GLU A 254 -0.80 -14.07 6.20
N THR A 255 -0.08 -13.14 6.86
CA THR A 255 0.01 -13.01 8.31
C THR A 255 0.01 -11.54 8.72
N GLN A 256 -0.33 -11.24 9.97
CA GLN A 256 -0.30 -9.88 10.48
C GLN A 256 1.13 -9.30 10.45
N GLN A 257 1.27 -8.10 9.89
CA GLN A 257 2.54 -7.41 9.75
C GLN A 257 2.61 -6.16 10.64
N SER A 258 3.82 -5.79 11.06
CA SER A 258 4.08 -4.57 11.84
C SER A 258 4.09 -3.30 10.97
N VAL A 259 4.58 -3.41 9.73
CA VAL A 259 4.57 -2.32 8.76
C VAL A 259 3.29 -2.39 7.93
N SER A 260 2.65 -1.25 7.65
CA SER A 260 1.39 -1.22 6.91
C SER A 260 1.56 -1.77 5.49
N GLY A 261 0.54 -2.50 4.99
CA GLY A 261 0.57 -3.11 3.66
C GLY A 261 0.87 -2.13 2.53
N GLY A 262 0.31 -0.92 2.60
CA GLY A 262 0.54 0.11 1.59
C GLY A 262 1.99 0.61 1.54
N LEU A 263 2.67 0.73 2.67
CA LEU A 263 4.09 1.10 2.69
C LEU A 263 4.94 -0.03 2.09
N ARG A 264 4.65 -1.28 2.42
CA ARG A 264 5.37 -2.44 1.85
C ARG A 264 5.13 -2.56 0.34
N ALA A 265 3.90 -2.38 -0.13
CA ALA A 265 3.59 -2.36 -1.57
C ALA A 265 4.34 -1.25 -2.31
N ARG A 266 4.45 -0.05 -1.70
CA ARG A 266 5.26 1.05 -2.23
C ARG A 266 6.74 0.66 -2.33
N ASP A 267 7.32 0.19 -1.23
CA ASP A 267 8.75 -0.09 -1.15
C ASP A 267 9.14 -1.23 -2.10
N ALA A 268 8.28 -2.25 -2.24
CA ALA A 268 8.46 -3.32 -3.21
C ALA A 268 8.40 -2.80 -4.65
N LEU A 269 7.39 -1.98 -5.00
CA LEU A 269 7.30 -1.40 -6.34
C LEU A 269 8.53 -0.53 -6.65
N LEU A 270 8.96 0.33 -5.73
CA LEU A 270 10.13 1.20 -5.96
C LEU A 270 11.41 0.39 -6.16
N GLY A 271 11.58 -0.72 -5.43
CA GLY A 271 12.72 -1.63 -5.60
C GLY A 271 12.71 -2.39 -6.92
N GLU A 272 11.54 -2.69 -7.47
CA GLU A 272 11.36 -3.45 -8.71
C GLU A 272 11.19 -2.54 -9.94
N TRP A 273 10.97 -1.23 -9.75
CA TRP A 273 10.53 -0.32 -10.81
C TRP A 273 11.47 -0.25 -12.02
N GLU A 274 12.79 -0.24 -11.78
CA GLU A 274 13.77 -0.16 -12.87
C GLU A 274 13.69 -1.38 -13.79
N ALA A 275 13.57 -2.58 -13.23
CA ALA A 275 13.44 -3.82 -13.99
C ALA A 275 12.10 -3.86 -14.76
N ILE A 276 10.99 -3.49 -14.09
CA ILE A 276 9.67 -3.42 -14.71
C ILE A 276 9.69 -2.43 -15.88
N ALA A 277 10.09 -1.18 -15.63
CA ALA A 277 10.09 -0.13 -16.64
C ALA A 277 11.05 -0.42 -17.81
N GLY A 278 12.18 -1.11 -17.53
CA GLY A 278 13.15 -1.53 -18.53
C GLY A 278 12.65 -2.64 -19.47
N SER A 279 11.70 -3.46 -19.02
CA SER A 279 11.09 -4.53 -19.81
C SER A 279 9.91 -4.06 -20.71
N LEU A 280 9.42 -2.83 -20.50
CA LEU A 280 8.27 -2.33 -21.24
C LEU A 280 8.63 -1.92 -22.69
N PRO A 281 7.71 -2.07 -23.63
CA PRO A 281 7.89 -1.53 -24.99
C PRO A 281 8.10 -0.01 -24.93
N ARG A 282 8.95 0.48 -25.87
CA ARG A 282 9.27 1.91 -26.00
C ARG A 282 8.15 2.69 -26.66
#